data_da61966aeb9502e7aaa86ff299a34611
#
_entry.id   da61966aeb9502e7aaa86ff299a34611
#
_cell.length_a   1.000
_cell.length_b   1.000
_cell.length_c   1.000
_cell.angle_alpha   90.00
_cell.angle_beta   90.00
_cell.angle_gamma   90.00
#
_symmetry.space_group_name_H-M   'P 1'
#
loop_
_entity.id
_entity.type
_entity.pdbx_description
1 polymer ?
#
loop_
_entity_poly.entity_id
_entity_poly.type
_entity_poly.pdbx_seq_one_letter_code
_entity_poly.pdbx_strand_id
1 'polypeptide(L)'
;MRTLRFALISTMLAAAVAVPSLAAAATTPTATTPAPTSTTPAPTPPPPTPAPVAGKIQLVIQHAFGKPPFVVAGSRMVVRGIVIPYVAEQKVKVSFYKDGRKVEVRTVSVLPLGNGAGQFHIGYASSREGLVKVAAVHYATAQQAAFVGRSENVRFASPDLSGGDRGPSVRLLQSELNAMHFVVPLDGVFDEATGRAVIAYRKMTGLARVSSTNLTVFEKLQEGAGTFHVRYPHDGRHVEGDLTRQVLAEIEPGGRVHALYTMSSGKPSTPTVIGRFRVYNRTPGTNSEGMVDSSYFIRGYAIHGYAEVPTYAASHGCLRVPIPNAASIYGWVQYGTPVDVYNESGGGSHKVKGNAGP
;
A
#
# COMPACT_ATOMS: atom_id res chain seq x y z
N MET A 1 12.83 18.57 39.05
CA MET A 1 13.99 18.11 39.88
C MET A 1 14.63 16.96 39.17
N ARG A 2 15.74 17.05 38.79
CA ARG A 2 17.14 17.18 38.79
C ARG A 2 17.74 16.75 37.46
N THR A 3 18.33 17.68 36.82
CA THR A 3 19.34 17.62 35.77
C THR A 3 20.57 16.80 36.18
N LEU A 4 21.19 16.10 35.25
CA LEU A 4 22.65 15.92 35.27
C LEU A 4 23.21 15.93 33.83
N ARG A 5 24.01 16.95 33.57
CA ARG A 5 24.91 17.08 32.42
C ARG A 5 26.23 16.41 32.78
N PHE A 6 26.88 15.75 31.84
CA PHE A 6 28.32 15.53 31.82
C PHE A 6 28.91 15.87 30.45
N ALA A 7 29.74 16.91 30.48
CA ALA A 7 30.65 17.26 29.43
C ALA A 7 32.01 16.62 29.73
N LEU A 8 32.69 16.11 28.74
CA LEU A 8 34.10 15.74 28.81
C LEU A 8 34.85 16.31 27.63
N ILE A 9 35.75 17.19 27.97
CA ILE A 9 36.75 17.86 27.17
C ILE A 9 37.92 16.86 26.95
N SER A 10 38.45 16.74 25.76
CA SER A 10 39.72 16.08 25.50
C SER A 10 40.65 17.00 24.70
N THR A 11 41.76 17.22 25.27
CA THR A 11 42.86 18.08 24.95
C THR A 11 43.72 17.56 23.77
N MET A 12 44.11 18.48 22.92
CA MET A 12 45.17 18.30 21.91
C MET A 12 46.54 18.20 22.57
N LEU A 13 47.38 17.34 21.99
CA LEU A 13 48.84 17.37 22.20
C LEU A 13 49.54 17.43 20.84
N ALA A 14 50.19 18.56 20.57
CA ALA A 14 51.04 18.77 19.42
C ALA A 14 52.51 18.42 19.78
N ALA A 15 53.13 17.57 18.99
CA ALA A 15 54.57 17.29 19.09
C ALA A 15 55.29 17.91 17.88
N ALA A 16 56.15 18.87 18.16
CA ALA A 16 57.07 19.46 17.19
C ALA A 16 58.37 18.65 17.16
N VAL A 17 58.86 18.28 15.98
CA VAL A 17 60.17 17.69 15.77
C VAL A 17 61.02 18.66 14.99
N ALA A 18 62.15 19.08 15.59
CA ALA A 18 63.14 19.96 15.03
C ALA A 18 64.15 19.17 14.14
N VAL A 19 64.53 19.74 13.03
CA VAL A 19 65.57 19.22 12.11
C VAL A 19 66.83 20.08 12.24
N PRO A 20 68.02 19.52 12.43
CA PRO A 20 69.26 20.32 12.43
C PRO A 20 69.79 20.59 11.02
N SER A 21 70.20 21.81 10.81
CA SER A 21 70.86 22.29 9.64
C SER A 21 72.39 21.94 9.66
N LEU A 22 72.91 21.34 8.62
CA LEU A 22 74.37 21.23 8.41
C LEU A 22 74.73 22.08 7.23
N ALA A 23 75.65 23.07 7.46
CA ALA A 23 76.31 23.84 6.45
C ALA A 23 77.50 23.06 5.92
N ALA A 24 77.71 23.04 4.59
CA ALA A 24 78.87 22.54 3.96
C ALA A 24 79.40 23.56 2.94
N ALA A 25 80.67 23.74 2.97
CA ALA A 25 81.50 24.78 2.32
C ALA A 25 81.58 24.68 0.78
N ALA A 26 81.68 25.85 0.15
CA ALA A 26 81.89 26.02 -1.26
C ALA A 26 83.30 25.71 -1.67
N THR A 27 83.50 24.94 -2.75
CA THR A 27 84.70 24.89 -3.56
C THR A 27 84.32 25.15 -5.00
N THR A 28 84.89 26.18 -5.58
CA THR A 28 84.84 26.56 -7.01
C THR A 28 85.72 25.65 -7.85
N PRO A 29 85.23 25.10 -8.98
CA PRO A 29 86.06 24.66 -10.04
C PRO A 29 85.89 25.47 -11.36
N THR A 30 86.96 25.64 -12.02
CA THR A 30 87.28 26.26 -13.28
C THR A 30 86.33 25.89 -14.43
N ALA A 31 85.99 26.90 -15.23
CA ALA A 31 85.16 26.78 -16.43
C ALA A 31 85.90 26.01 -17.55
N THR A 32 85.25 24.95 -18.02
CA THR A 32 85.55 24.28 -19.29
C THR A 32 84.33 24.40 -20.17
N THR A 33 84.42 25.02 -21.33
CA THR A 33 83.41 25.21 -22.34
C THR A 33 83.02 23.86 -22.96
N PRO A 34 81.78 23.41 -22.86
CA PRO A 34 81.33 22.22 -23.58
C PRO A 34 80.75 22.58 -24.95
N ALA A 35 81.01 21.71 -25.94
CA ALA A 35 80.51 21.74 -27.30
C ALA A 35 78.98 21.67 -27.35
N PRO A 36 78.31 22.13 -28.41
CA PRO A 36 76.81 22.13 -28.51
C PRO A 36 76.27 20.70 -28.59
N THR A 37 75.63 20.26 -27.51
CA THR A 37 74.89 19.01 -27.47
C THR A 37 73.53 19.19 -28.16
N SER A 38 73.27 18.40 -29.19
CA SER A 38 71.93 18.29 -29.82
C SER A 38 70.93 17.85 -28.79
N THR A 39 70.10 18.74 -28.32
CA THR A 39 68.96 18.42 -27.44
C THR A 39 67.84 17.81 -28.28
N THR A 40 67.66 16.48 -28.22
CA THR A 40 66.45 15.82 -28.65
C THR A 40 65.31 16.36 -27.79
N PRO A 41 64.15 16.83 -28.36
CA PRO A 41 63.07 17.31 -27.57
C PRO A 41 62.52 16.18 -26.65
N ALA A 42 62.36 16.48 -25.38
CA ALA A 42 61.71 15.54 -24.42
C ALA A 42 60.35 15.16 -24.93
N PRO A 43 59.91 13.88 -24.80
CA PRO A 43 58.59 13.48 -25.22
C PRO A 43 57.55 14.30 -24.46
N THR A 44 56.57 14.89 -25.18
CA THR A 44 55.47 15.65 -24.62
C THR A 44 54.70 14.72 -23.63
N PRO A 45 54.47 15.14 -22.39
CA PRO A 45 53.72 14.32 -21.46
C PRO A 45 52.31 14.01 -22.04
N PRO A 46 51.82 12.78 -21.86
CA PRO A 46 50.49 12.42 -22.34
C PRO A 46 49.43 13.37 -21.74
N PRO A 47 48.36 13.72 -22.49
CA PRO A 47 47.32 14.58 -21.98
C PRO A 47 46.69 13.98 -20.71
N PRO A 48 46.31 14.80 -19.71
CA PRO A 48 45.76 14.32 -18.45
C PRO A 48 44.50 13.51 -18.75
N THR A 49 44.42 12.30 -18.16
CA THR A 49 43.22 11.45 -18.25
C THR A 49 42.02 12.21 -17.67
N PRO A 50 40.87 12.29 -18.39
CA PRO A 50 39.70 12.98 -17.89
C PRO A 50 39.28 12.41 -16.54
N ALA A 51 38.90 13.27 -15.60
CA ALA A 51 38.39 12.84 -14.30
C ALA A 51 37.08 12.02 -14.47
N PRO A 52 36.88 10.94 -13.67
CA PRO A 52 35.65 10.13 -13.73
C PRO A 52 34.43 10.97 -13.51
N VAL A 53 33.41 10.82 -14.37
CA VAL A 53 32.14 11.57 -14.31
C VAL A 53 31.27 11.04 -13.18
N ALA A 54 30.68 11.94 -12.39
CA ALA A 54 29.70 11.57 -11.38
C ALA A 54 28.41 11.05 -12.03
N GLY A 55 27.77 10.06 -11.41
CA GLY A 55 26.51 9.46 -11.90
C GLY A 55 25.49 9.26 -10.83
N LYS A 56 24.28 8.87 -11.23
CA LYS A 56 23.16 8.51 -10.33
C LYS A 56 22.41 7.29 -10.84
N ILE A 57 21.84 6.52 -9.89
CA ILE A 57 20.89 5.45 -10.15
C ILE A 57 19.58 5.82 -9.48
N GLN A 58 18.50 5.85 -10.25
CA GLN A 58 17.14 5.92 -9.74
C GLN A 58 16.51 4.54 -9.85
N LEU A 59 15.94 4.03 -8.76
CA LEU A 59 15.22 2.76 -8.71
C LEU A 59 13.72 3.02 -8.64
N VAL A 60 12.97 2.38 -9.53
CA VAL A 60 11.51 2.39 -9.59
C VAL A 60 11.03 0.95 -9.39
N ILE A 61 10.15 0.75 -8.43
CA ILE A 61 9.52 -0.56 -8.21
C ILE A 61 8.29 -0.64 -9.10
N GLN A 62 8.23 -1.70 -9.89
CA GLN A 62 7.10 -2.03 -10.75
C GLN A 62 6.41 -3.28 -10.20
N HIS A 63 5.11 -3.44 -10.48
CA HIS A 63 4.27 -4.53 -9.96
C HIS A 63 4.22 -4.55 -8.43
N ALA A 64 4.28 -3.39 -7.80
CA ALA A 64 3.93 -3.16 -6.40
C ALA A 64 2.75 -2.20 -6.33
N PHE A 65 1.93 -2.33 -5.32
CA PHE A 65 0.64 -1.67 -5.17
C PHE A 65 0.52 -0.97 -3.83
N GLY A 66 -0.41 -0.06 -3.70
CA GLY A 66 -0.69 0.64 -2.45
C GLY A 66 0.34 1.69 -2.02
N LYS A 67 0.05 2.34 -0.91
CA LYS A 67 0.95 3.29 -0.22
C LYS A 67 0.91 3.03 1.27
N PRO A 68 1.97 2.46 1.87
CA PRO A 68 3.27 2.06 1.29
C PRO A 68 3.17 0.90 0.29
N PRO A 69 4.12 0.78 -0.66
CA PRO A 69 4.05 -0.24 -1.69
C PRO A 69 4.17 -1.65 -1.12
N PHE A 70 3.36 -2.55 -1.65
CA PHE A 70 3.39 -3.97 -1.30
C PHE A 70 3.35 -4.89 -2.53
N VAL A 71 3.82 -6.11 -2.33
CA VAL A 71 3.74 -7.23 -3.27
C VAL A 71 3.23 -8.44 -2.49
N VAL A 72 2.36 -9.23 -3.08
CA VAL A 72 1.89 -10.46 -2.43
C VAL A 72 3.01 -11.49 -2.39
N ALA A 73 3.23 -12.12 -1.24
CA ALA A 73 4.20 -13.21 -1.11
C ALA A 73 3.86 -14.34 -2.09
N GLY A 74 4.88 -14.84 -2.81
CA GLY A 74 4.71 -15.74 -3.95
C GLY A 74 4.73 -15.04 -5.30
N SER A 75 4.38 -13.78 -5.38
CA SER A 75 4.44 -12.98 -6.61
C SER A 75 5.82 -12.36 -6.83
N ARG A 76 6.04 -11.79 -8.01
CA ARG A 76 7.31 -11.20 -8.43
C ARG A 76 7.18 -9.69 -8.59
N MET A 77 7.97 -8.91 -7.85
CA MET A 77 8.20 -7.50 -8.16
C MET A 77 9.28 -7.35 -9.23
N VAL A 78 9.24 -6.26 -9.98
CA VAL A 78 10.27 -5.86 -10.93
C VAL A 78 10.87 -4.53 -10.48
N VAL A 79 12.18 -4.46 -10.46
CA VAL A 79 12.95 -3.23 -10.22
C VAL A 79 13.47 -2.73 -11.55
N ARG A 80 13.05 -1.53 -11.95
CA ARG A 80 13.61 -0.79 -13.05
C ARG A 80 14.63 0.20 -12.51
N GLY A 81 15.88 0.11 -12.95
CA GLY A 81 16.92 1.09 -12.65
C GLY A 81 17.16 2.00 -13.85
N ILE A 82 17.27 3.31 -13.61
CA ILE A 82 17.67 4.31 -14.59
C ILE A 82 19.02 4.86 -14.16
N VAL A 83 19.99 4.79 -15.03
CA VAL A 83 21.38 5.21 -14.78
C VAL A 83 21.72 6.40 -15.66
N ILE A 84 22.28 7.45 -15.08
CA ILE A 84 22.67 8.68 -15.79
C ILE A 84 24.02 9.14 -15.26
N PRO A 85 24.99 9.41 -16.12
CA PRO A 85 25.00 9.13 -17.56
C PRO A 85 25.20 7.63 -17.87
N TYR A 86 24.77 7.20 -19.04
CA TYR A 86 25.05 5.87 -19.56
C TYR A 86 26.43 5.80 -20.17
N VAL A 87 27.15 4.73 -19.89
CA VAL A 87 28.41 4.37 -20.53
C VAL A 87 28.26 2.96 -21.12
N ALA A 88 28.82 2.74 -22.30
CA ALA A 88 28.80 1.42 -22.96
C ALA A 88 29.38 0.33 -22.03
N GLU A 89 28.79 -0.86 -22.07
CA GLU A 89 29.17 -2.02 -21.26
C GLU A 89 29.04 -1.84 -19.74
N GLN A 90 28.40 -0.77 -19.30
CA GLN A 90 28.20 -0.47 -17.89
C GLN A 90 27.43 -1.60 -17.17
N LYS A 91 27.93 -1.98 -15.99
CA LYS A 91 27.34 -2.97 -15.12
C LYS A 91 26.99 -2.37 -13.76
N VAL A 92 25.92 -2.87 -13.16
CA VAL A 92 25.44 -2.47 -11.84
C VAL A 92 25.27 -3.72 -10.98
N LYS A 93 25.77 -3.68 -9.74
CA LYS A 93 25.55 -4.72 -8.75
C LYS A 93 24.29 -4.39 -7.95
N VAL A 94 23.25 -5.20 -8.09
CA VAL A 94 21.98 -5.06 -7.39
C VAL A 94 21.93 -6.02 -6.23
N SER A 95 21.63 -5.49 -5.04
CA SER A 95 21.48 -6.26 -3.80
C SER A 95 20.06 -6.12 -3.27
N PHE A 96 19.46 -7.24 -2.91
CA PHE A 96 18.16 -7.31 -2.24
C PHE A 96 18.38 -7.57 -0.75
N TYR A 97 17.71 -6.77 0.08
CA TYR A 97 17.73 -6.91 1.53
C TYR A 97 16.30 -7.22 1.96
N LYS A 98 16.12 -8.28 2.75
CA LYS A 98 14.85 -8.63 3.38
C LYS A 98 15.01 -8.57 4.89
N ASP A 99 14.15 -7.78 5.55
CA ASP A 99 14.19 -7.54 6.99
C ASP A 99 15.60 -7.15 7.49
N GLY A 100 16.26 -6.26 6.71
CA GLY A 100 17.60 -5.76 6.96
C GLY A 100 18.74 -6.71 6.56
N ARG A 101 18.48 -7.97 6.24
CA ARG A 101 19.51 -8.95 5.84
C ARG A 101 19.63 -9.00 4.31
N LYS A 102 20.86 -9.01 3.82
CA LYS A 102 21.14 -9.21 2.39
C LYS A 102 20.82 -10.66 2.02
N VAL A 103 19.84 -10.83 1.11
CA VAL A 103 19.32 -12.16 0.72
C VAL A 103 19.74 -12.55 -0.69
N GLU A 104 20.00 -11.59 -1.56
CA GLU A 104 20.37 -11.86 -2.94
C GLU A 104 21.23 -10.74 -3.51
N VAL A 105 22.16 -11.11 -4.41
CA VAL A 105 23.01 -10.16 -5.16
C VAL A 105 23.13 -10.65 -6.59
N ARG A 106 22.91 -9.74 -7.55
CA ARG A 106 23.14 -9.99 -8.98
C ARG A 106 23.84 -8.82 -9.63
N THR A 107 24.68 -9.10 -10.61
CA THR A 107 25.25 -8.09 -11.51
C THR A 107 24.43 -8.06 -12.80
N VAL A 108 23.98 -6.89 -13.20
CA VAL A 108 23.16 -6.67 -14.40
C VAL A 108 23.84 -5.69 -15.34
N SER A 109 23.73 -5.92 -16.63
CA SER A 109 24.17 -4.96 -17.65
C SER A 109 23.15 -3.84 -17.79
N VAL A 110 23.64 -2.62 -17.98
CA VAL A 110 22.82 -1.45 -18.27
C VAL A 110 22.68 -1.34 -19.79
N LEU A 111 21.46 -1.23 -20.27
CA LEU A 111 21.15 -1.06 -21.68
C LEU A 111 20.85 0.42 -21.97
N PRO A 112 21.22 0.94 -23.16
CA PRO A 112 20.91 2.32 -23.50
C PRO A 112 19.40 2.57 -23.54
N LEU A 113 18.98 3.71 -22.97
CA LEU A 113 17.55 4.15 -22.97
C LEU A 113 17.33 5.34 -23.92
N GLY A 114 18.39 6.03 -24.35
CA GLY A 114 18.36 7.29 -25.07
C GLY A 114 18.70 8.48 -24.18
N ASN A 115 18.92 9.67 -24.79
CA ASN A 115 19.23 10.92 -24.09
C ASN A 115 20.35 10.82 -23.03
N GLY A 116 21.38 10.00 -23.29
CA GLY A 116 22.50 9.79 -22.37
C GLY A 116 22.13 8.97 -21.11
N ALA A 117 20.96 8.36 -21.06
CA ALA A 117 20.53 7.48 -19.97
C ALA A 117 20.64 6.01 -20.36
N GLY A 118 20.80 5.16 -19.35
CA GLY A 118 20.71 3.71 -19.46
C GLY A 118 19.65 3.15 -18.52
N GLN A 119 19.23 1.91 -18.75
CA GLN A 119 18.28 1.21 -17.91
C GLN A 119 18.65 -0.25 -17.70
N PHE A 120 18.17 -0.81 -16.60
CA PHE A 120 18.16 -2.25 -16.36
C PHE A 120 16.86 -2.67 -15.70
N HIS A 121 16.50 -3.94 -15.84
CA HIS A 121 15.36 -4.56 -15.15
C HIS A 121 15.83 -5.80 -14.41
N ILE A 122 15.34 -5.98 -13.20
CA ILE A 122 15.63 -7.17 -12.40
C ILE A 122 14.42 -7.52 -11.54
N GLY A 123 14.01 -8.79 -11.55
CA GLY A 123 12.90 -9.27 -10.75
C GLY A 123 13.37 -9.91 -9.45
N TYR A 124 12.57 -9.79 -8.40
CA TYR A 124 12.72 -10.47 -7.12
C TYR A 124 11.40 -11.07 -6.67
N ALA A 125 11.42 -12.27 -6.12
CA ALA A 125 10.26 -12.94 -5.55
C ALA A 125 10.59 -13.50 -4.17
N SER A 126 9.61 -13.54 -3.28
CA SER A 126 9.71 -14.17 -1.97
C SER A 126 8.38 -14.84 -1.64
N SER A 127 8.43 -16.11 -1.23
CA SER A 127 7.26 -16.84 -0.72
C SER A 127 6.89 -16.51 0.73
N ARG A 128 7.73 -15.73 1.42
CA ARG A 128 7.52 -15.34 2.81
C ARG A 128 7.31 -13.84 2.90
N GLU A 129 6.44 -13.42 3.79
CA GLU A 129 6.28 -12.01 4.13
C GLU A 129 7.58 -11.38 4.64
N GLY A 130 7.65 -10.06 4.60
CA GLY A 130 8.80 -9.30 5.08
C GLY A 130 8.96 -7.98 4.36
N LEU A 131 9.90 -7.17 4.80
CA LEU A 131 10.20 -5.87 4.24
C LEU A 131 11.42 -5.95 3.34
N VAL A 132 11.23 -5.68 2.05
CA VAL A 132 12.31 -5.74 1.04
C VAL A 132 12.76 -4.34 0.66
N LYS A 133 14.08 -4.15 0.62
CA LYS A 133 14.76 -2.95 0.12
C LYS A 133 15.79 -3.35 -0.93
N VAL A 134 15.94 -2.52 -1.96
CA VAL A 134 16.89 -2.76 -3.04
C VAL A 134 17.95 -1.68 -3.04
N ALA A 135 19.21 -2.08 -3.22
CA ALA A 135 20.32 -1.17 -3.47
C ALA A 135 21.04 -1.59 -4.75
N ALA A 136 21.32 -0.62 -5.60
CA ALA A 136 22.07 -0.79 -6.82
C ALA A 136 23.36 0.05 -6.76
N VAL A 137 24.51 -0.57 -7.03
CA VAL A 137 25.83 0.07 -6.92
C VAL A 137 26.53 -0.02 -8.28
N HIS A 138 26.95 1.11 -8.79
CA HIS A 138 27.98 1.19 -9.81
C HIS A 138 29.35 1.43 -9.13
N TYR A 139 30.29 0.55 -9.38
CA TYR A 139 31.67 0.73 -8.89
C TYR A 139 32.47 1.68 -9.80
N ALA A 140 33.42 2.38 -9.23
CA ALA A 140 34.25 3.30 -9.98
C ALA A 140 34.96 2.58 -11.15
N THR A 141 34.99 3.26 -12.29
CA THR A 141 35.73 2.91 -13.51
C THR A 141 36.59 4.08 -13.92
N ALA A 142 37.44 3.93 -14.94
CA ALA A 142 38.22 5.05 -15.48
C ALA A 142 37.34 6.20 -16.01
N GLN A 143 36.07 5.89 -16.40
CA GLN A 143 35.16 6.85 -17.01
C GLN A 143 34.15 7.42 -16.03
N GLN A 144 33.78 6.67 -14.96
CA GLN A 144 32.74 7.05 -14.01
C GLN A 144 33.18 6.83 -12.57
N ALA A 145 32.79 7.77 -11.69
CA ALA A 145 32.91 7.62 -10.25
C ALA A 145 31.90 6.54 -9.73
N ALA A 146 32.10 6.04 -8.52
CA ALA A 146 31.14 5.14 -7.89
C ALA A 146 29.87 5.90 -7.46
N PHE A 147 28.71 5.29 -7.63
CA PHE A 147 27.43 5.83 -7.17
C PHE A 147 26.44 4.74 -6.80
N VAL A 148 25.46 5.09 -5.97
CA VAL A 148 24.49 4.15 -5.39
C VAL A 148 23.07 4.70 -5.54
N GLY A 149 22.14 3.82 -5.97
CA GLY A 149 20.71 4.03 -5.88
C GLY A 149 20.08 3.11 -4.82
N ARG A 150 19.03 3.58 -4.13
CA ARG A 150 18.25 2.78 -3.18
C ARG A 150 16.77 2.94 -3.47
N SER A 151 16.01 1.85 -3.31
CA SER A 151 14.55 1.88 -3.39
C SER A 151 13.95 2.34 -2.07
N GLU A 152 12.67 2.71 -2.09
CA GLU A 152 11.81 2.65 -0.92
C GLU A 152 11.68 1.19 -0.42
N ASN A 153 11.11 1.03 0.78
CA ASN A 153 10.79 -0.29 1.31
C ASN A 153 9.51 -0.83 0.64
N VAL A 154 9.57 -2.09 0.22
CA VAL A 154 8.41 -2.81 -0.35
C VAL A 154 8.05 -3.95 0.60
N ARG A 155 6.78 -4.05 0.98
CA ARG A 155 6.30 -5.14 1.81
C ARG A 155 5.90 -6.33 0.96
N PHE A 156 6.47 -7.49 1.25
CA PHE A 156 5.90 -8.77 0.83
C PHE A 156 4.89 -9.20 1.90
N ALA A 157 3.61 -9.24 1.53
CA ALA A 157 2.50 -9.52 2.44
C ALA A 157 2.02 -10.96 2.29
N SER A 158 1.70 -11.63 3.39
CA SER A 158 1.04 -12.95 3.35
C SER A 158 -0.37 -12.78 2.78
N PRO A 159 -0.76 -13.59 1.78
CA PRO A 159 -2.11 -13.57 1.23
C PRO A 159 -3.13 -14.37 2.06
N ASP A 160 -2.67 -15.37 2.78
CA ASP A 160 -3.54 -16.31 3.51
C ASP A 160 -3.69 -15.82 4.95
N LEU A 161 -4.75 -15.06 5.20
CA LEU A 161 -5.06 -14.46 6.49
C LEU A 161 -6.44 -14.93 6.96
N SER A 162 -6.55 -15.20 8.26
CA SER A 162 -7.77 -15.71 8.92
C SER A 162 -7.88 -15.24 10.37
N GLY A 163 -8.96 -15.59 11.03
CA GLY A 163 -9.20 -15.22 12.43
C GLY A 163 -8.06 -15.64 13.35
N GLY A 164 -7.58 -14.67 14.15
CA GLY A 164 -6.46 -14.82 15.07
C GLY A 164 -5.13 -14.35 14.53
N ASP A 165 -4.94 -14.22 13.21
CA ASP A 165 -3.71 -13.70 12.62
C ASP A 165 -3.45 -12.26 13.04
N ARG A 166 -2.16 -11.91 13.13
CA ARG A 166 -1.71 -10.58 13.57
C ARG A 166 -0.52 -10.11 12.76
N GLY A 167 -0.36 -8.80 12.70
CA GLY A 167 0.85 -8.19 12.16
C GLY A 167 0.66 -7.36 10.89
N PRO A 168 1.77 -7.08 10.19
CA PRO A 168 1.77 -6.11 9.10
C PRO A 168 0.92 -6.48 7.90
N SER A 169 0.78 -7.77 7.58
CA SER A 169 -0.06 -8.23 6.46
C SER A 169 -1.55 -8.04 6.75
N VAL A 170 -1.99 -8.27 8.01
CA VAL A 170 -3.37 -7.98 8.44
C VAL A 170 -3.63 -6.47 8.39
N ARG A 171 -2.70 -5.66 8.92
CA ARG A 171 -2.83 -4.20 8.89
C ARG A 171 -2.89 -3.65 7.45
N LEU A 172 -2.13 -4.23 6.53
CA LEU A 172 -2.22 -3.90 5.11
C LEU A 172 -3.61 -4.23 4.55
N LEU A 173 -4.11 -5.44 4.76
CA LEU A 173 -5.47 -5.84 4.36
C LEU A 173 -6.52 -4.86 4.89
N GLN A 174 -6.47 -4.55 6.19
CA GLN A 174 -7.37 -3.60 6.82
C GLN A 174 -7.29 -2.21 6.17
N SER A 175 -6.07 -1.74 5.86
CA SER A 175 -5.85 -0.45 5.19
C SER A 175 -6.46 -0.40 3.78
N GLU A 176 -6.28 -1.47 2.98
CA GLU A 176 -6.85 -1.57 1.64
C GLU A 176 -8.39 -1.63 1.67
N LEU A 177 -8.95 -2.43 2.59
CA LEU A 177 -10.41 -2.51 2.78
C LEU A 177 -11.00 -1.17 3.25
N ASN A 178 -10.35 -0.50 4.21
CA ASN A 178 -10.79 0.80 4.70
C ASN A 178 -10.71 1.89 3.61
N ALA A 179 -9.69 1.87 2.76
CA ALA A 179 -9.58 2.78 1.62
C ALA A 179 -10.74 2.62 0.62
N MET A 180 -11.39 1.45 0.61
CA MET A 180 -12.58 1.14 -0.18
C MET A 180 -13.87 1.31 0.63
N HIS A 181 -13.81 1.95 1.81
CA HIS A 181 -14.92 2.23 2.73
C HIS A 181 -15.55 1.02 3.44
N PHE A 182 -14.94 -0.16 3.40
CA PHE A 182 -15.37 -1.26 4.27
C PHE A 182 -15.07 -0.94 5.72
N VAL A 183 -16.05 -1.15 6.61
CA VAL A 183 -15.89 -0.87 8.03
C VAL A 183 -15.01 -1.94 8.68
N VAL A 184 -13.80 -1.55 9.04
CA VAL A 184 -12.76 -2.44 9.56
C VAL A 184 -11.83 -1.66 10.52
N PRO A 185 -11.36 -2.27 11.64
CA PRO A 185 -10.34 -1.67 12.48
C PRO A 185 -8.99 -1.59 11.73
N LEU A 186 -8.08 -0.74 12.21
CA LEU A 186 -6.72 -0.59 11.64
C LEU A 186 -5.66 -0.95 12.69
N ASP A 187 -5.83 -2.08 13.37
CA ASP A 187 -5.01 -2.50 14.52
C ASP A 187 -4.01 -3.63 14.19
N GLY A 188 -4.14 -4.25 13.00
CA GLY A 188 -3.31 -5.37 12.58
C GLY A 188 -3.70 -6.69 13.24
N VAL A 189 -4.93 -6.82 13.75
CA VAL A 189 -5.50 -8.05 14.31
C VAL A 189 -6.63 -8.53 13.43
N PHE A 190 -6.56 -9.76 12.93
CA PHE A 190 -7.66 -10.36 12.19
C PHE A 190 -8.72 -10.88 13.18
N ASP A 191 -9.55 -9.98 13.66
CA ASP A 191 -10.69 -10.26 14.52
C ASP A 191 -11.98 -10.50 13.71
N GLU A 192 -13.10 -10.65 14.40
CA GLU A 192 -14.41 -10.80 13.76
C GLU A 192 -14.80 -9.57 12.93
N ALA A 193 -14.40 -8.36 13.33
CA ALA A 193 -14.69 -7.15 12.56
C ALA A 193 -13.94 -7.17 11.21
N THR A 194 -12.68 -7.57 11.20
CA THR A 194 -11.90 -7.80 9.99
C THR A 194 -12.53 -8.90 9.13
N GLY A 195 -12.96 -10.01 9.74
CA GLY A 195 -13.66 -11.10 9.04
C GLY A 195 -14.95 -10.64 8.36
N ARG A 196 -15.75 -9.78 9.02
CA ARG A 196 -16.98 -9.19 8.44
C ARG A 196 -16.66 -8.30 7.23
N ALA A 197 -15.61 -7.47 7.32
CA ALA A 197 -15.18 -6.63 6.21
C ALA A 197 -14.70 -7.48 5.01
N VAL A 198 -13.95 -8.56 5.25
CA VAL A 198 -13.54 -9.53 4.22
C VAL A 198 -14.76 -10.19 3.57
N ILE A 199 -15.77 -10.60 4.34
CA ILE A 199 -17.01 -11.15 3.79
C ILE A 199 -17.71 -10.11 2.89
N ALA A 200 -17.82 -8.86 3.34
CA ALA A 200 -18.43 -7.79 2.54
C ALA A 200 -17.65 -7.56 1.23
N TYR A 201 -16.32 -7.52 1.28
CA TYR A 201 -15.46 -7.39 0.11
C TYR A 201 -15.62 -8.58 -0.86
N ARG A 202 -15.64 -9.81 -0.33
CA ARG A 202 -15.84 -11.02 -1.16
C ARG A 202 -17.22 -11.04 -1.82
N LYS A 203 -18.26 -10.55 -1.15
CA LYS A 203 -19.59 -10.34 -1.73
C LYS A 203 -19.55 -9.35 -2.89
N MET A 204 -18.83 -8.22 -2.74
CA MET A 204 -18.66 -7.22 -3.79
C MET A 204 -17.91 -7.74 -5.01
N THR A 205 -16.97 -8.65 -4.80
CA THR A 205 -16.10 -9.20 -5.87
C THR A 205 -16.55 -10.54 -6.44
N GLY A 206 -17.71 -11.07 -5.98
CA GLY A 206 -18.24 -12.36 -6.44
C GLY A 206 -17.43 -13.57 -5.99
N LEU A 207 -16.56 -13.44 -4.99
CA LEU A 207 -15.78 -14.55 -4.43
C LEU A 207 -16.59 -15.37 -3.43
N ALA A 208 -16.11 -16.58 -3.10
CA ALA A 208 -16.69 -17.39 -2.03
C ALA A 208 -16.79 -16.59 -0.72
N ARG A 209 -17.95 -16.60 -0.10
CA ARG A 209 -18.34 -15.73 1.03
C ARG A 209 -17.83 -16.28 2.37
N VAL A 210 -16.50 -16.27 2.54
CA VAL A 210 -15.80 -16.72 3.75
C VAL A 210 -15.05 -15.56 4.40
N SER A 211 -14.69 -15.67 5.67
CA SER A 211 -14.04 -14.63 6.45
C SER A 211 -12.51 -14.64 6.36
N SER A 212 -11.91 -15.48 5.50
CA SER A 212 -10.46 -15.55 5.29
C SER A 212 -10.05 -14.94 3.95
N THR A 213 -8.78 -14.62 3.80
CA THR A 213 -8.20 -14.16 2.53
C THR A 213 -7.38 -15.25 1.86
N ASN A 214 -7.00 -14.99 0.63
CA ASN A 214 -6.07 -15.78 -0.19
C ASN A 214 -5.47 -14.88 -1.26
N LEU A 215 -4.59 -15.44 -2.11
CA LEU A 215 -3.96 -14.71 -3.21
C LEU A 215 -4.98 -13.95 -4.08
N THR A 216 -6.10 -14.57 -4.44
CA THR A 216 -7.12 -13.96 -5.30
C THR A 216 -7.77 -12.70 -4.66
N VAL A 217 -7.93 -12.68 -3.34
CA VAL A 217 -8.44 -11.48 -2.63
C VAL A 217 -7.46 -10.32 -2.81
N PHE A 218 -6.17 -10.57 -2.62
CA PHE A 218 -5.13 -9.54 -2.78
C PHE A 218 -4.95 -9.10 -4.24
N GLU A 219 -5.04 -10.02 -5.20
CA GLU A 219 -5.03 -9.69 -6.63
C GLU A 219 -6.18 -8.74 -6.98
N LYS A 220 -7.39 -9.04 -6.53
CA LYS A 220 -8.56 -8.17 -6.74
C LYS A 220 -8.45 -6.82 -6.03
N LEU A 221 -7.85 -6.77 -4.83
CA LEU A 221 -7.54 -5.50 -4.14
C LEU A 221 -6.55 -4.66 -4.98
N GLN A 222 -5.54 -5.30 -5.55
CA GLN A 222 -4.56 -4.65 -6.41
C GLN A 222 -5.17 -4.10 -7.72
N GLU A 223 -6.17 -4.78 -8.25
CA GLU A 223 -6.95 -4.37 -9.42
C GLU A 223 -7.95 -3.24 -9.10
N GLY A 224 -8.14 -2.87 -7.83
CA GLY A 224 -9.18 -1.94 -7.40
C GLY A 224 -10.60 -2.51 -7.53
N ALA A 225 -10.72 -3.84 -7.66
CA ALA A 225 -12.02 -4.49 -7.75
C ALA A 225 -12.77 -4.41 -6.42
N GLY A 226 -14.10 -4.42 -6.47
CA GLY A 226 -14.95 -4.36 -5.28
C GLY A 226 -15.34 -2.95 -4.83
N THR A 227 -15.01 -1.92 -5.60
CA THR A 227 -15.52 -0.56 -5.41
C THR A 227 -17.05 -0.55 -5.52
N PHE A 228 -17.71 0.06 -4.54
CA PHE A 228 -19.16 0.20 -4.56
C PHE A 228 -19.57 1.31 -5.51
N HIS A 229 -20.45 1.01 -6.46
CA HIS A 229 -21.02 1.97 -7.38
C HIS A 229 -22.38 2.45 -6.87
N VAL A 230 -22.42 3.70 -6.42
CA VAL A 230 -23.64 4.33 -5.92
C VAL A 230 -24.67 4.41 -7.04
N ARG A 231 -25.84 3.86 -6.80
CA ARG A 231 -26.93 3.79 -7.78
C ARG A 231 -27.75 5.07 -7.83
N TYR A 232 -27.89 5.74 -6.67
CA TYR A 232 -28.72 6.93 -6.53
C TYR A 232 -27.92 8.13 -6.01
N PRO A 233 -26.90 8.62 -6.75
CA PRO A 233 -25.95 9.62 -6.25
C PRO A 233 -26.57 10.99 -5.93
N HIS A 234 -27.81 11.22 -6.36
CA HIS A 234 -28.53 12.48 -6.17
C HIS A 234 -29.53 12.45 -5.00
N ASP A 235 -29.65 11.38 -4.26
CA ASP A 235 -30.62 11.24 -3.14
C ASP A 235 -30.12 11.87 -1.83
N GLY A 236 -29.05 12.66 -1.90
CA GLY A 236 -28.43 13.26 -0.73
C GLY A 236 -27.81 12.20 0.19
N ARG A 237 -27.95 12.40 1.49
CA ARG A 237 -27.55 11.41 2.49
C ARG A 237 -28.57 10.28 2.52
N HIS A 238 -28.16 9.06 2.18
CA HIS A 238 -29.07 7.92 2.05
C HIS A 238 -28.36 6.59 2.29
N VAL A 239 -29.14 5.51 2.37
CA VAL A 239 -28.65 4.14 2.48
C VAL A 239 -29.06 3.36 1.23
N GLU A 240 -28.11 2.61 0.67
CA GLU A 240 -28.37 1.66 -0.41
C GLU A 240 -28.24 0.21 0.08
N GLY A 241 -29.29 -0.57 -0.10
CA GLY A 241 -29.34 -2.01 0.19
C GLY A 241 -29.25 -2.82 -1.11
N ASP A 242 -28.06 -3.34 -1.45
CA ASP A 242 -27.85 -4.23 -2.60
C ASP A 242 -28.19 -5.67 -2.22
N LEU A 243 -29.39 -6.13 -2.63
CA LEU A 243 -29.87 -7.48 -2.34
C LEU A 243 -29.13 -8.58 -3.13
N THR A 244 -28.49 -8.25 -4.23
CA THR A 244 -27.70 -9.21 -5.02
C THR A 244 -26.39 -9.53 -4.31
N ARG A 245 -25.67 -8.48 -3.89
CA ARG A 245 -24.41 -8.60 -3.18
C ARG A 245 -24.57 -8.86 -1.70
N GLN A 246 -25.76 -8.58 -1.14
CA GLN A 246 -26.00 -8.67 0.31
C GLN A 246 -25.08 -7.72 1.10
N VAL A 247 -25.01 -6.46 0.66
CA VAL A 247 -24.26 -5.39 1.31
C VAL A 247 -25.14 -4.16 1.53
N LEU A 248 -24.86 -3.44 2.60
CA LEU A 248 -25.48 -2.16 2.94
C LEU A 248 -24.42 -1.08 2.80
N ALA A 249 -24.76 0.00 2.08
CA ALA A 249 -23.90 1.16 1.88
C ALA A 249 -24.53 2.40 2.50
N GLU A 250 -23.76 3.17 3.25
CA GLU A 250 -24.07 4.53 3.67
C GLU A 250 -23.46 5.51 2.68
N ILE A 251 -24.30 6.41 2.15
CA ILE A 251 -23.92 7.33 1.08
C ILE A 251 -24.08 8.77 1.54
N GLU A 252 -23.02 9.54 1.47
CA GLU A 252 -22.98 10.96 1.73
C GLU A 252 -23.60 11.77 0.57
N PRO A 253 -24.03 13.02 0.80
CA PRO A 253 -24.43 13.91 -0.26
C PRO A 253 -23.36 14.00 -1.36
N GLY A 254 -23.81 13.98 -2.62
CA GLY A 254 -22.92 13.94 -3.80
C GLY A 254 -22.47 12.54 -4.20
N GLY A 255 -23.04 11.49 -3.60
CA GLY A 255 -22.81 10.10 -4.02
C GLY A 255 -21.48 9.51 -3.54
N ARG A 256 -20.87 10.07 -2.50
CA ARG A 256 -19.65 9.52 -1.91
C ARG A 256 -20.02 8.42 -0.92
N VAL A 257 -19.43 7.24 -1.07
CA VAL A 257 -19.57 6.15 -0.09
C VAL A 257 -18.97 6.58 1.25
N HIS A 258 -19.74 6.47 2.32
CA HIS A 258 -19.28 6.69 3.70
C HIS A 258 -18.80 5.38 4.33
N ALA A 259 -19.63 4.33 4.27
CA ALA A 259 -19.34 3.04 4.89
C ALA A 259 -20.02 1.90 4.14
N LEU A 260 -19.38 0.73 4.14
CA LEU A 260 -19.88 -0.52 3.57
C LEU A 260 -19.93 -1.62 4.64
N TYR A 261 -21.06 -2.30 4.71
CA TYR A 261 -21.31 -3.36 5.67
C TYR A 261 -21.80 -4.64 4.98
N THR A 262 -21.45 -5.80 5.54
CA THR A 262 -22.15 -7.03 5.19
C THR A 262 -23.58 -6.98 5.75
N MET A 263 -24.54 -7.49 4.99
CA MET A 263 -25.92 -7.64 5.47
C MET A 263 -26.50 -9.00 5.06
N SER A 264 -27.69 -9.31 5.61
CA SER A 264 -28.55 -10.42 5.19
C SER A 264 -29.97 -9.91 5.02
N SER A 265 -30.49 -9.99 3.81
CA SER A 265 -31.87 -9.57 3.45
C SER A 265 -32.88 -10.70 3.59
N GLY A 266 -34.16 -10.45 3.22
CA GLY A 266 -35.25 -11.41 3.26
C GLY A 266 -34.98 -12.66 2.42
N LYS A 267 -35.25 -13.84 2.99
CA LYS A 267 -35.22 -15.13 2.30
C LYS A 267 -36.26 -15.19 1.17
N PRO A 268 -36.15 -16.15 0.21
CA PRO A 268 -37.08 -16.24 -0.93
C PRO A 268 -38.57 -16.31 -0.55
N SER A 269 -38.92 -16.94 0.59
CA SER A 269 -40.30 -17.01 1.06
C SER A 269 -40.83 -15.72 1.71
N THR A 270 -39.95 -14.83 2.14
CA THR A 270 -40.24 -13.52 2.74
C THR A 270 -39.26 -12.47 2.24
N PRO A 271 -39.32 -12.13 0.93
CA PRO A 271 -38.31 -11.29 0.31
C PRO A 271 -38.35 -9.85 0.82
N THR A 272 -37.21 -9.18 0.89
CA THR A 272 -37.16 -7.74 1.11
C THR A 272 -37.80 -7.02 -0.07
N VAL A 273 -38.66 -6.05 0.19
CA VAL A 273 -39.27 -5.23 -0.86
C VAL A 273 -38.23 -4.36 -1.55
N ILE A 274 -38.31 -4.28 -2.88
CA ILE A 274 -37.47 -3.39 -3.69
C ILE A 274 -38.19 -2.06 -3.87
N GLY A 275 -37.49 -0.96 -3.76
CA GLY A 275 -38.03 0.37 -3.95
C GLY A 275 -37.18 1.43 -3.25
N ARG A 276 -37.70 2.64 -3.29
CA ARG A 276 -37.13 3.82 -2.66
C ARG A 276 -38.05 4.23 -1.52
N PHE A 277 -37.54 4.17 -0.31
CA PHE A 277 -38.32 4.38 0.92
C PHE A 277 -37.67 5.50 1.74
N ARG A 278 -38.30 5.83 2.89
CA ARG A 278 -37.72 6.73 3.89
C ARG A 278 -37.93 6.14 5.27
N VAL A 279 -36.95 6.35 6.15
CA VAL A 279 -37.11 5.96 7.56
C VAL A 279 -38.27 6.75 8.18
N TYR A 280 -39.27 6.05 8.64
CA TYR A 280 -40.49 6.64 9.25
C TYR A 280 -40.60 6.38 10.76
N ASN A 281 -39.89 5.33 11.25
CA ASN A 281 -39.89 4.99 12.68
C ASN A 281 -38.50 4.47 13.09
N ARG A 282 -38.13 4.69 14.35
CA ARG A 282 -36.88 4.25 14.91
C ARG A 282 -37.07 3.76 16.35
N THR A 283 -36.48 2.59 16.66
CA THR A 283 -36.53 1.97 17.99
C THR A 283 -35.11 1.65 18.43
N PRO A 284 -34.58 2.33 19.47
CA PRO A 284 -33.26 2.05 20.01
C PRO A 284 -33.28 0.79 20.89
N GLY A 285 -32.14 0.20 21.10
CA GLY A 285 -31.95 -0.98 21.95
C GLY A 285 -32.49 -2.26 21.32
N THR A 286 -32.69 -3.27 22.13
CA THR A 286 -33.15 -4.60 21.66
C THR A 286 -34.62 -4.77 21.93
N ASN A 287 -35.42 -5.10 20.92
CA ASN A 287 -36.82 -5.40 21.04
C ASN A 287 -37.06 -6.89 21.36
N SER A 288 -38.34 -7.27 21.57
CA SER A 288 -38.75 -8.65 21.88
C SER A 288 -38.42 -9.68 20.79
N GLU A 289 -38.20 -9.24 19.57
CA GLU A 289 -37.80 -10.07 18.42
C GLU A 289 -36.29 -10.21 18.26
N GLY A 290 -35.49 -9.62 19.17
CA GLY A 290 -34.06 -9.63 19.13
C GLY A 290 -33.44 -8.67 18.10
N MET A 291 -34.24 -7.74 17.57
CA MET A 291 -33.77 -6.69 16.67
C MET A 291 -33.12 -5.58 17.49
N VAL A 292 -31.88 -5.18 17.10
CA VAL A 292 -31.12 -4.17 17.81
C VAL A 292 -31.04 -2.89 16.97
N ASP A 293 -31.42 -1.75 17.59
CA ASP A 293 -31.32 -0.42 16.98
C ASP A 293 -32.02 -0.34 15.61
N SER A 294 -33.33 -0.52 15.60
CA SER A 294 -34.14 -0.68 14.39
C SER A 294 -34.51 0.66 13.75
N SER A 295 -34.26 0.81 12.45
CA SER A 295 -34.74 1.92 11.61
C SER A 295 -35.69 1.40 10.55
N TYR A 296 -37.02 1.61 10.77
CA TYR A 296 -38.09 1.11 9.92
C TYR A 296 -38.28 2.02 8.69
N PHE A 297 -38.34 1.43 7.50
CA PHE A 297 -38.44 2.17 6.23
C PHE A 297 -39.74 1.85 5.43
N ILE A 298 -40.35 0.70 5.67
CA ILE A 298 -41.68 0.39 5.13
C ILE A 298 -42.34 -0.71 5.96
N ARG A 299 -43.58 -0.51 6.41
CA ARG A 299 -44.34 -1.48 7.25
C ARG A 299 -43.44 -1.99 8.42
N GLY A 300 -43.30 -3.31 8.62
CA GLY A 300 -42.42 -3.91 9.61
C GLY A 300 -40.99 -4.13 9.15
N TYR A 301 -40.58 -3.63 7.97
CA TYR A 301 -39.23 -3.82 7.46
C TYR A 301 -38.29 -2.73 7.98
N ALA A 302 -37.17 -3.17 8.53
CA ALA A 302 -36.18 -2.28 9.14
C ALA A 302 -34.75 -2.65 8.74
N ILE A 303 -33.86 -1.68 8.88
CA ILE A 303 -32.40 -1.92 9.02
C ILE A 303 -32.18 -2.11 10.52
N HIS A 304 -31.59 -3.23 10.95
CA HIS A 304 -31.34 -3.49 12.36
C HIS A 304 -30.21 -4.48 12.59
N GLY A 305 -29.57 -4.41 13.75
CA GLY A 305 -28.66 -5.44 14.22
C GLY A 305 -29.37 -6.75 14.54
N TYR A 306 -28.74 -7.88 14.24
CA TYR A 306 -29.28 -9.19 14.57
C TYR A 306 -28.17 -10.19 14.88
N ALA A 307 -28.48 -11.18 15.74
CA ALA A 307 -27.49 -12.18 16.14
C ALA A 307 -27.04 -13.05 14.95
N GLU A 308 -27.98 -13.36 14.05
CA GLU A 308 -27.69 -14.18 12.86
C GLU A 308 -27.73 -13.33 11.60
N VAL A 309 -26.55 -13.10 11.01
CA VAL A 309 -26.35 -12.42 9.74
C VAL A 309 -25.54 -13.31 8.81
N PRO A 310 -26.16 -14.36 8.25
CA PRO A 310 -25.48 -15.24 7.33
C PRO A 310 -25.08 -14.50 6.05
N THR A 311 -24.23 -15.13 5.25
CA THR A 311 -23.70 -14.50 4.04
C THR A 311 -24.69 -14.46 2.86
N TYR A 312 -25.91 -14.97 3.07
CA TYR A 312 -27.01 -15.07 2.11
C TYR A 312 -28.29 -14.48 2.68
N ALA A 313 -29.34 -14.38 1.87
CA ALA A 313 -30.67 -13.87 2.26
C ALA A 313 -31.38 -14.86 3.21
N ALA A 314 -31.67 -14.45 4.44
CA ALA A 314 -32.21 -15.32 5.49
C ALA A 314 -33.28 -14.66 6.42
N SER A 315 -33.47 -13.33 6.31
CA SER A 315 -34.43 -12.62 7.18
C SER A 315 -35.87 -12.83 6.75
N HIS A 316 -36.82 -12.27 7.50
CA HIS A 316 -38.23 -12.19 7.13
C HIS A 316 -38.59 -10.91 6.36
N GLY A 317 -37.57 -10.25 5.75
CA GLY A 317 -37.74 -9.07 4.92
C GLY A 317 -36.89 -7.88 5.35
N CYS A 318 -36.45 -7.83 6.61
CA CYS A 318 -35.57 -6.80 7.11
C CYS A 318 -34.16 -6.88 6.49
N LEU A 319 -33.41 -5.79 6.55
CA LEU A 319 -31.98 -5.72 6.26
C LEU A 319 -31.21 -5.93 7.58
N ARG A 320 -30.83 -7.17 7.85
CA ARG A 320 -30.04 -7.52 9.05
C ARG A 320 -28.58 -7.13 8.86
N VAL A 321 -28.02 -6.45 9.85
CA VAL A 321 -26.60 -6.14 9.94
C VAL A 321 -26.01 -6.74 11.22
N PRO A 322 -24.69 -6.97 11.31
CA PRO A 322 -24.08 -7.47 12.54
C PRO A 322 -24.31 -6.51 13.71
N ILE A 323 -24.67 -7.06 14.89
CA ILE A 323 -24.94 -6.26 16.11
C ILE A 323 -23.84 -5.24 16.40
N PRO A 324 -22.51 -5.56 16.29
CA PRO A 324 -21.46 -4.57 16.53
C PRO A 324 -21.49 -3.34 15.61
N ASN A 325 -22.18 -3.41 14.47
CA ASN A 325 -22.35 -2.30 13.54
C ASN A 325 -23.69 -1.56 13.72
N ALA A 326 -24.66 -2.13 14.48
CA ALA A 326 -26.02 -1.61 14.58
C ALA A 326 -26.07 -0.19 15.12
N ALA A 327 -25.36 0.09 16.22
CA ALA A 327 -25.36 1.41 16.85
C ALA A 327 -24.79 2.51 15.91
N SER A 328 -23.71 2.21 15.16
CA SER A 328 -23.15 3.15 14.19
C SER A 328 -24.12 3.45 13.07
N ILE A 329 -24.73 2.42 12.48
CA ILE A 329 -25.74 2.55 11.41
C ILE A 329 -26.97 3.31 11.93
N TYR A 330 -27.45 2.97 13.12
CA TYR A 330 -28.56 3.65 13.74
C TYR A 330 -28.26 5.14 13.99
N GLY A 331 -27.07 5.47 14.49
CA GLY A 331 -26.62 6.85 14.67
C GLY A 331 -26.54 7.64 13.35
N TRP A 332 -26.17 6.95 12.28
CA TRP A 332 -26.02 7.57 10.94
C TRP A 332 -27.39 7.75 10.25
N VAL A 333 -28.26 6.76 10.33
CA VAL A 333 -29.62 6.76 9.76
C VAL A 333 -30.56 7.54 10.66
N GLN A 334 -31.27 8.54 10.13
CA GLN A 334 -32.21 9.39 10.87
C GLN A 334 -33.61 9.28 10.31
N TYR A 335 -34.62 9.87 11.02
CA TYR A 335 -35.95 10.03 10.45
C TYR A 335 -35.87 10.74 9.10
N GLY A 336 -36.60 10.23 8.09
CA GLY A 336 -36.63 10.77 6.75
C GLY A 336 -35.43 10.40 5.88
N THR A 337 -34.39 9.73 6.42
CA THR A 337 -33.26 9.23 5.60
C THR A 337 -33.79 8.30 4.51
N PRO A 338 -33.47 8.54 3.22
CA PRO A 338 -33.82 7.62 2.13
C PRO A 338 -33.18 6.25 2.31
N VAL A 339 -33.92 5.20 2.00
CA VAL A 339 -33.47 3.80 1.98
C VAL A 339 -33.81 3.21 0.62
N ASP A 340 -32.81 3.05 -0.20
CA ASP A 340 -32.91 2.58 -1.58
C ASP A 340 -32.54 1.10 -1.64
N VAL A 341 -33.53 0.25 -1.90
CA VAL A 341 -33.39 -1.22 -1.92
C VAL A 341 -33.51 -1.71 -3.35
N TYR A 342 -32.53 -2.45 -3.83
CA TYR A 342 -32.49 -2.95 -5.20
C TYR A 342 -31.79 -4.31 -5.34
N ASN A 343 -31.96 -4.93 -6.51
CA ASN A 343 -31.15 -6.03 -7.00
C ASN A 343 -30.70 -5.76 -8.43
N GLU A 344 -29.63 -6.40 -8.90
CA GLU A 344 -29.11 -6.20 -10.26
C GLU A 344 -29.95 -6.90 -11.33
N SER A 345 -30.61 -8.00 -10.99
CA SER A 345 -31.34 -8.81 -11.97
C SER A 345 -32.70 -8.22 -12.37
N GLY A 346 -33.15 -7.15 -11.72
CA GLY A 346 -34.47 -6.55 -12.01
C GLY A 346 -35.64 -7.52 -11.86
N GLY A 347 -35.39 -8.77 -11.44
CA GLY A 347 -36.33 -9.86 -11.39
C GLY A 347 -36.82 -10.15 -9.98
N GLY A 348 -38.12 -10.06 -9.83
CA GLY A 348 -38.82 -10.95 -8.94
C GLY A 348 -38.93 -10.61 -7.47
N SER A 349 -38.85 -9.36 -7.05
CA SER A 349 -39.42 -8.99 -5.75
C SER A 349 -40.41 -7.86 -5.95
N HIS A 350 -41.49 -7.90 -5.18
CA HIS A 350 -42.60 -6.98 -5.31
C HIS A 350 -42.12 -5.52 -5.30
N LYS A 351 -42.23 -4.84 -6.47
CA LYS A 351 -42.12 -3.39 -6.53
C LYS A 351 -43.31 -2.79 -5.79
N VAL A 352 -43.12 -2.44 -4.56
CA VAL A 352 -44.10 -1.57 -3.89
C VAL A 352 -43.71 -0.14 -4.29
N LYS A 353 -44.51 0.48 -5.15
CA LYS A 353 -44.53 1.95 -5.27
C LYS A 353 -44.97 2.46 -3.90
N GLY A 354 -44.02 2.92 -3.11
CA GLY A 354 -44.38 3.02 -1.77
C GLY A 354 -44.40 4.39 -1.20
N ASN A 355 -45.49 4.76 -0.64
CA ASN A 355 -45.51 5.64 0.49
C ASN A 355 -45.08 4.85 1.73
N ALA A 356 -43.97 5.28 2.38
CA ALA A 356 -43.71 4.93 3.75
C ALA A 356 -44.77 5.59 4.62
N GLY A 357 -45.65 4.84 5.09
CA GLY A 357 -46.63 5.23 6.09
C GLY A 357 -47.24 3.99 6.72
N PRO A 358 -47.70 4.07 7.99
CA PRO A 358 -48.33 2.95 8.65
C PRO A 358 -49.46 2.39 7.85
#